data_c9e5abafc0de7edab9ec8037440ed2c1
#
_entry.id   c9e5abafc0de7edab9ec8037440ed2c1
#
_cell.length_a   1.000
_cell.length_b   1.000
_cell.length_c   1.000
_cell.angle_alpha   90.00
_cell.angle_beta   90.00
_cell.angle_gamma   90.00
#
_symmetry.space_group_name_H-M   'P 1'
#
loop_
_entity.id
_entity.type
_entity.pdbx_description
1 polymer ?
#
loop_
_entity_poly.entity_id
_entity_poly.type
_entity_poly.pdbx_seq_one_letter_code
_entity_poly.pdbx_strand_id
1 'polypeptide(L)'
;MLGGCSSDSGLMECAIRRFTLITVVAVSLWATATASASTLLIVGAGDGHGVGMSQDGALGYAEHGWSYGAILSHYYRGTAIGVAPEHTVVKVLMGSKVKGIALETYVRGVVSAEVSSSWPMAALEAQAVASRTYALTAHAGGSRFDVYPDTRSQMYLGKAAETPSTNAAVAATTGQIVTYGGKPAITYFYADSGGHTESVQYGFPGSSPQPWLVGVADPYDNGPLRKWSVSLSFSAARAKLNGLVKGSFKGIEVLKRGSSPRIVTADVLGSKGRTLVSGSELAARFGLYDTWAYFSVRDSHGTHPEPEVGAKKTSPPPAQPAQAISSAPVGAAGGSAAAPEGGSGAPTNVGGQGGVSAG
;
A
#
# COMPACT_ATOMS: atom_id res chain seq x y z
N MET A 1 -20.94 13.50 112.76
CA MET A 1 -21.65 12.43 113.52
C MET A 1 -21.63 11.22 112.63
N LEU A 2 -20.79 10.26 113.02
CA LEU A 2 -21.15 8.93 113.42
C LEU A 2 -21.90 8.17 112.30
N GLY A 3 -21.47 7.12 111.80
CA GLY A 3 -20.73 5.93 112.20
C GLY A 3 -20.98 4.98 111.05
N GLY A 4 -20.22 4.06 110.74
CA GLY A 4 -19.55 3.04 111.45
C GLY A 4 -19.83 1.73 110.78
N CYS A 5 -18.77 0.97 110.58
CA CYS A 5 -18.69 -0.50 110.56
C CYS A 5 -19.56 -1.29 109.56
N SER A 6 -19.15 -2.33 109.00
CA SER A 6 -18.15 -3.37 109.34
C SER A 6 -18.19 -4.43 108.19
N SER A 7 -17.00 -4.93 107.86
CA SER A 7 -16.61 -6.31 107.55
C SER A 7 -17.72 -7.31 107.10
N ASP A 8 -17.56 -8.06 106.03
CA ASP A 8 -16.91 -9.37 106.10
C ASP A 8 -16.82 -10.09 104.71
N SER A 9 -15.68 -10.60 104.57
CA SER A 9 -15.29 -11.81 103.82
C SER A 9 -16.34 -12.56 103.00
N GLY A 10 -16.01 -12.78 101.76
CA GLY A 10 -16.63 -13.79 100.90
C GLY A 10 -15.85 -13.99 99.62
N LEU A 11 -14.86 -14.86 99.71
CA LEU A 11 -14.24 -15.47 98.55
C LEU A 11 -15.32 -16.12 97.66
N MET A 12 -15.40 -15.70 96.42
CA MET A 12 -15.94 -16.60 95.44
C MET A 12 -15.38 -16.20 94.03
N GLU A 13 -14.66 -17.13 93.49
CA GLU A 13 -14.16 -17.15 92.13
C GLU A 13 -15.24 -16.74 91.15
N CYS A 14 -15.00 -15.73 90.30
CA CYS A 14 -15.80 -15.52 89.14
C CYS A 14 -14.87 -15.48 87.94
N ALA A 15 -15.00 -16.53 87.16
CA ALA A 15 -14.27 -16.84 85.94
C ALA A 15 -14.24 -15.65 85.03
N ILE A 16 -13.03 -15.16 84.71
CA ILE A 16 -12.80 -14.21 83.68
C ILE A 16 -12.96 -14.98 82.27
N ARG A 17 -14.15 -14.91 81.72
CA ARG A 17 -14.36 -15.30 80.33
C ARG A 17 -13.64 -14.28 79.44
N ARG A 18 -12.43 -14.60 79.06
CA ARG A 18 -11.74 -13.91 77.98
C ARG A 18 -12.50 -14.18 76.68
N PHE A 19 -13.29 -13.23 76.22
CA PHE A 19 -13.77 -13.19 74.83
C PHE A 19 -12.60 -12.83 73.95
N THR A 20 -11.97 -13.85 73.40
CA THR A 20 -10.99 -13.68 72.32
C THR A 20 -11.78 -13.36 71.03
N LEU A 21 -11.81 -12.07 70.69
CA LEU A 21 -12.35 -11.63 69.35
C LEU A 21 -11.36 -12.11 68.32
N ILE A 22 -11.65 -13.23 67.67
CA ILE A 22 -10.94 -13.68 66.50
C ILE A 22 -11.44 -12.80 65.30
N THR A 23 -10.71 -11.71 65.05
CA THR A 23 -10.91 -10.92 63.80
C THR A 23 -10.36 -11.74 62.65
N VAL A 24 -11.23 -12.48 61.98
CA VAL A 24 -10.90 -13.13 60.70
C VAL A 24 -10.79 -12.02 59.66
N VAL A 25 -9.56 -11.55 59.41
CA VAL A 25 -9.24 -10.72 58.22
C VAL A 25 -9.33 -11.63 57.01
N ALA A 26 -10.49 -11.63 56.36
CA ALA A 26 -10.64 -12.22 55.06
C ALA A 26 -9.83 -11.35 54.05
N VAL A 27 -8.58 -11.73 53.82
CA VAL A 27 -7.79 -11.20 52.71
C VAL A 27 -8.43 -11.75 51.45
N SER A 28 -9.36 -10.98 50.86
CA SER A 28 -9.86 -11.23 49.52
C SER A 28 -8.68 -11.02 48.58
N LEU A 29 -7.98 -12.10 48.21
CA LEU A 29 -7.12 -12.11 47.03
C LEU A 29 -8.02 -11.84 45.81
N TRP A 30 -8.13 -10.58 45.45
CA TRP A 30 -8.61 -10.23 44.12
C TRP A 30 -7.49 -10.71 43.19
N ALA A 31 -7.65 -11.90 42.66
CA ALA A 31 -6.93 -12.32 41.47
C ALA A 31 -7.33 -11.31 40.37
N THR A 32 -6.50 -10.30 40.21
CA THR A 32 -6.56 -9.46 39.00
C THR A 32 -6.26 -10.40 37.88
N ALA A 33 -7.30 -11.01 37.32
CA ALA A 33 -7.18 -11.63 35.99
C ALA A 33 -6.65 -10.52 35.06
N THR A 34 -5.36 -10.57 34.78
CA THR A 34 -4.79 -9.76 33.74
C THR A 34 -5.54 -10.18 32.47
N ALA A 35 -6.60 -9.44 32.15
CA ALA A 35 -7.28 -9.62 30.87
C ALA A 35 -6.21 -9.45 29.82
N SER A 36 -5.79 -10.57 29.21
CA SER A 36 -4.83 -10.55 28.10
C SER A 36 -5.43 -9.63 27.06
N ALA A 37 -4.79 -8.46 26.89
CA ALA A 37 -5.34 -7.45 26.00
C ALA A 37 -5.31 -8.00 24.59
N SER A 38 -6.49 -8.15 23.96
CA SER A 38 -6.60 -8.62 22.58
C SER A 38 -5.75 -7.76 21.66
N THR A 39 -5.05 -8.42 20.76
CA THR A 39 -4.12 -7.82 19.81
C THR A 39 -4.63 -8.08 18.39
N LEU A 40 -4.67 -7.04 17.58
CA LEU A 40 -4.88 -7.15 16.14
C LEU A 40 -3.52 -7.37 15.48
N LEU A 41 -3.33 -8.51 14.84
CA LEU A 41 -2.19 -8.81 13.99
C LEU A 41 -2.61 -8.56 12.53
N ILE A 42 -1.85 -7.75 11.83
CA ILE A 42 -2.01 -7.45 10.42
C ILE A 42 -0.77 -7.99 9.71
N VAL A 43 -0.95 -8.90 8.77
CA VAL A 43 0.11 -9.44 7.91
C VAL A 43 -0.19 -9.04 6.48
N GLY A 44 0.79 -8.49 5.79
CA GLY A 44 0.58 -8.03 4.42
C GLY A 44 1.77 -8.22 3.52
N ALA A 45 1.60 -7.75 2.29
CA ALA A 45 2.59 -7.85 1.23
C ALA A 45 2.50 -6.64 0.31
N GLY A 46 3.64 -6.24 -0.25
CA GLY A 46 3.73 -5.15 -1.21
C GLY A 46 3.81 -3.75 -0.58
N ASP A 47 4.18 -2.79 -1.42
CA ASP A 47 4.27 -1.35 -1.10
C ASP A 47 3.76 -0.53 -2.28
N GLY A 48 2.63 0.17 -2.08
CA GLY A 48 2.00 1.05 -3.06
C GLY A 48 0.59 0.64 -3.47
N HIS A 49 0.14 1.17 -4.60
CA HIS A 49 -1.26 0.99 -5.06
C HIS A 49 -1.51 -0.30 -5.86
N GLY A 50 -0.48 -1.05 -6.21
CA GLY A 50 -0.56 -2.34 -6.88
C GLY A 50 -0.78 -2.29 -8.39
N VAL A 51 -1.09 -1.16 -9.02
CA VAL A 51 -1.49 -1.07 -10.44
C VAL A 51 -0.30 -0.84 -11.36
N GLY A 52 -0.18 -1.64 -12.42
CA GLY A 52 0.86 -1.49 -13.43
C GLY A 52 2.19 -2.13 -13.02
N MET A 53 3.33 -1.47 -13.25
CA MET A 53 4.66 -2.04 -13.05
C MET A 53 5.12 -1.93 -11.59
N SER A 54 5.52 -3.06 -10.99
CA SER A 54 6.31 -3.08 -9.76
C SER A 54 7.76 -2.74 -10.10
N GLN A 55 8.34 -1.80 -9.37
CA GLN A 55 9.76 -1.42 -9.54
C GLN A 55 10.67 -2.56 -9.08
N ASP A 56 10.44 -3.14 -7.89
CA ASP A 56 11.19 -4.29 -7.39
C ASP A 56 10.95 -5.55 -8.22
N GLY A 57 9.73 -5.72 -8.77
CA GLY A 57 9.47 -6.77 -9.74
C GLY A 57 10.24 -6.57 -11.05
N ALA A 58 10.28 -5.35 -11.59
CA ALA A 58 11.06 -5.03 -12.79
C ALA A 58 12.58 -5.29 -12.57
N LEU A 59 13.09 -4.96 -11.37
CA LEU A 59 14.43 -5.34 -10.94
C LEU A 59 14.62 -6.86 -11.01
N GLY A 60 13.73 -7.63 -10.36
CA GLY A 60 13.81 -9.08 -10.33
C GLY A 60 13.75 -9.71 -11.72
N TYR A 61 12.87 -9.24 -12.61
CA TYR A 61 12.86 -9.69 -14.01
C TYR A 61 14.17 -9.38 -14.76
N ALA A 62 14.73 -8.17 -14.56
CA ALA A 62 16.00 -7.78 -15.18
C ALA A 62 17.18 -8.64 -14.69
N GLU A 63 17.23 -8.97 -13.39
CA GLU A 63 18.21 -9.89 -12.80
C GLU A 63 18.09 -11.32 -13.36
N HIS A 64 16.89 -11.71 -13.84
CA HIS A 64 16.64 -12.97 -14.54
C HIS A 64 16.84 -12.86 -16.07
N GLY A 65 17.47 -11.78 -16.54
CA GLY A 65 17.88 -11.63 -17.96
C GLY A 65 16.76 -11.15 -18.90
N TRP A 66 15.66 -10.63 -18.37
CA TRP A 66 14.60 -10.07 -19.21
C TRP A 66 15.02 -8.71 -19.78
N SER A 67 14.68 -8.45 -21.06
CA SER A 67 14.83 -7.12 -21.63
C SER A 67 13.76 -6.16 -21.11
N TYR A 68 14.03 -4.85 -21.17
CA TYR A 68 13.03 -3.83 -20.76
C TYR A 68 11.72 -3.95 -21.54
N GLY A 69 11.77 -4.29 -22.83
CA GLY A 69 10.57 -4.51 -23.64
C GLY A 69 9.74 -5.70 -23.14
N ALA A 70 10.39 -6.80 -22.72
CA ALA A 70 9.70 -7.94 -22.11
C ALA A 70 9.10 -7.59 -20.76
N ILE A 71 9.82 -6.83 -19.93
CA ILE A 71 9.33 -6.33 -18.64
C ILE A 71 8.08 -5.47 -18.82
N LEU A 72 8.14 -4.48 -19.70
CA LEU A 72 6.99 -3.60 -19.99
C LEU A 72 5.78 -4.39 -20.51
N SER A 73 6.01 -5.34 -21.43
CA SER A 73 4.96 -6.20 -21.99
C SER A 73 4.31 -7.11 -20.93
N HIS A 74 5.07 -7.51 -19.90
CA HIS A 74 4.54 -8.28 -18.79
C HIS A 74 3.55 -7.48 -17.96
N TYR A 75 3.89 -6.25 -17.57
CA TYR A 75 3.06 -5.42 -16.71
C TYR A 75 1.95 -4.67 -17.47
N TYR A 76 2.20 -4.26 -18.72
CA TYR A 76 1.25 -3.53 -19.54
C TYR A 76 0.79 -4.41 -20.71
N ARG A 77 -0.24 -5.20 -20.47
CA ARG A 77 -0.68 -6.28 -21.36
C ARG A 77 -1.21 -5.77 -22.70
N GLY A 78 -0.78 -6.41 -23.78
CA GLY A 78 -1.26 -6.08 -25.15
C GLY A 78 -0.82 -4.71 -25.66
N THR A 79 0.19 -4.10 -25.04
CA THR A 79 0.78 -2.84 -25.47
C THR A 79 1.96 -3.06 -26.44
N ALA A 80 2.38 -1.99 -27.08
CA ALA A 80 3.56 -1.93 -27.94
C ALA A 80 4.42 -0.72 -27.57
N ILE A 81 5.69 -0.74 -27.96
CA ILE A 81 6.54 0.44 -27.90
C ILE A 81 6.22 1.35 -29.09
N GLY A 82 5.89 2.59 -28.80
CA GLY A 82 5.69 3.68 -29.74
C GLY A 82 6.72 4.79 -29.53
N VAL A 83 6.49 5.93 -30.17
CA VAL A 83 7.37 7.10 -30.08
C VAL A 83 6.56 8.31 -29.64
N ALA A 84 7.10 9.06 -28.68
CA ALA A 84 6.54 10.34 -28.25
C ALA A 84 6.68 11.40 -29.35
N PRO A 85 5.78 12.38 -29.42
CA PRO A 85 5.96 13.52 -30.31
C PRO A 85 7.29 14.25 -30.03
N GLU A 86 7.95 14.68 -31.08
CA GLU A 86 9.17 15.48 -30.97
C GLU A 86 8.93 16.78 -30.19
N HIS A 87 9.96 17.29 -29.55
CA HIS A 87 9.92 18.55 -28.78
C HIS A 87 8.85 18.62 -27.69
N THR A 88 8.39 17.46 -27.19
CA THR A 88 7.42 17.39 -26.09
C THR A 88 7.96 18.07 -24.84
N VAL A 89 7.10 18.91 -24.22
CA VAL A 89 7.37 19.61 -22.94
C VAL A 89 6.39 19.10 -21.89
N VAL A 90 6.91 18.68 -20.74
CA VAL A 90 6.13 18.29 -19.56
C VAL A 90 5.91 19.50 -18.68
N LYS A 91 4.66 19.81 -18.34
CA LYS A 91 4.29 20.88 -17.42
C LYS A 91 4.27 20.34 -15.99
N VAL A 92 5.26 20.74 -15.17
CA VAL A 92 5.41 20.30 -13.78
C VAL A 92 4.97 21.41 -12.83
N LEU A 93 4.10 21.08 -11.86
CA LEU A 93 3.69 22.04 -10.83
C LEU A 93 4.72 22.12 -9.70
N MET A 94 5.64 23.11 -9.78
CA MET A 94 6.67 23.36 -8.79
C MET A 94 6.19 24.40 -7.76
N GLY A 95 5.77 23.94 -6.59
CA GLY A 95 5.09 24.81 -5.62
C GLY A 95 3.79 25.38 -6.20
N SER A 96 3.70 26.71 -6.36
CA SER A 96 2.54 27.38 -6.98
C SER A 96 2.71 27.67 -8.47
N LYS A 97 3.90 27.42 -9.06
CA LYS A 97 4.25 27.76 -10.43
C LYS A 97 4.32 26.52 -11.31
N VAL A 98 3.83 26.63 -12.54
CA VAL A 98 3.99 25.59 -13.57
C VAL A 98 5.27 25.87 -14.35
N LYS A 99 6.13 24.84 -14.45
CA LYS A 99 7.41 24.90 -15.20
C LYS A 99 7.33 23.90 -16.36
N GLY A 100 7.56 24.38 -17.59
CA GLY A 100 7.76 23.52 -18.75
C GLY A 100 9.18 22.95 -18.76
N ILE A 101 9.32 21.64 -18.90
CA ILE A 101 10.61 20.92 -18.93
C ILE A 101 10.57 19.99 -20.15
N ALA A 102 11.63 20.00 -20.98
CA ALA A 102 11.76 19.08 -22.10
C ALA A 102 11.66 17.62 -21.60
N LEU A 103 10.90 16.78 -22.30
CA LEU A 103 10.52 15.43 -21.88
C LEU A 103 11.73 14.60 -21.41
N GLU A 104 12.80 14.52 -22.20
CA GLU A 104 13.97 13.71 -21.82
C GLU A 104 14.71 14.29 -20.60
N THR A 105 14.75 15.61 -20.45
CA THR A 105 15.31 16.26 -19.26
C THR A 105 14.47 15.94 -18.02
N TYR A 106 13.15 15.93 -18.16
CA TYR A 106 12.23 15.54 -17.09
C TYR A 106 12.45 14.07 -16.69
N VAL A 107 12.49 13.15 -17.68
CA VAL A 107 12.65 11.71 -17.43
C VAL A 107 13.98 11.39 -16.74
N ARG A 108 15.09 12.07 -17.09
CA ARG A 108 16.36 11.90 -16.36
C ARG A 108 16.26 12.26 -14.88
N GLY A 109 15.59 13.35 -14.56
CA GLY A 109 15.37 13.76 -13.17
C GLY A 109 14.34 12.90 -12.41
N VAL A 110 13.55 12.11 -13.11
CA VAL A 110 12.59 11.14 -12.51
C VAL A 110 13.26 9.80 -12.26
N VAL A 111 13.87 9.17 -13.27
CA VAL A 111 14.42 7.80 -13.13
C VAL A 111 15.43 7.72 -11.99
N SER A 112 16.30 8.71 -11.87
CA SER A 112 17.28 8.79 -10.78
C SER A 112 16.67 9.06 -9.39
N ALA A 113 15.42 9.53 -9.33
CA ALA A 113 14.70 9.77 -8.09
C ALA A 113 13.78 8.59 -7.68
N GLU A 114 13.37 7.77 -8.65
CA GLU A 114 12.46 6.65 -8.44
C GLU A 114 13.17 5.35 -8.12
N VAL A 115 14.33 5.08 -8.75
CA VAL A 115 15.01 3.78 -8.63
C VAL A 115 16.52 3.94 -8.42
N SER A 116 17.14 2.91 -7.82
CA SER A 116 18.58 2.92 -7.59
C SER A 116 19.37 2.88 -8.88
N SER A 117 20.38 3.73 -8.99
CA SER A 117 21.30 3.79 -10.13
C SER A 117 22.17 2.54 -10.30
N SER A 118 22.21 1.65 -9.29
CA SER A 118 22.92 0.37 -9.33
C SER A 118 22.12 -0.76 -9.97
N TRP A 119 20.87 -0.53 -10.32
CA TRP A 119 20.01 -1.56 -10.91
C TRP A 119 20.47 -1.96 -12.32
N PRO A 120 20.17 -3.19 -12.78
CA PRO A 120 20.45 -3.63 -14.15
C PRO A 120 19.84 -2.68 -15.17
N MET A 121 20.56 -2.48 -16.31
CA MET A 121 20.15 -1.55 -17.34
C MET A 121 18.72 -1.77 -17.82
N ALA A 122 18.29 -3.03 -18.00
CA ALA A 122 16.92 -3.35 -18.45
C ALA A 122 15.83 -2.84 -17.49
N ALA A 123 16.09 -2.83 -16.18
CA ALA A 123 15.14 -2.27 -15.20
C ALA A 123 15.11 -0.73 -15.29
N LEU A 124 16.27 -0.09 -15.42
CA LEU A 124 16.38 1.37 -15.61
C LEU A 124 15.71 1.83 -16.91
N GLU A 125 15.88 1.07 -18.00
CA GLU A 125 15.23 1.31 -19.29
C GLU A 125 13.70 1.15 -19.22
N ALA A 126 13.22 0.09 -18.54
CA ALA A 126 11.79 -0.11 -18.31
C ALA A 126 11.18 1.06 -17.52
N GLN A 127 11.86 1.50 -16.44
CA GLN A 127 11.45 2.66 -15.66
C GLN A 127 11.45 3.94 -16.50
N ALA A 128 12.46 4.15 -17.36
CA ALA A 128 12.53 5.33 -18.23
C ALA A 128 11.35 5.41 -19.20
N VAL A 129 11.01 4.31 -19.87
CA VAL A 129 9.88 4.24 -20.77
C VAL A 129 8.55 4.41 -20.04
N ALA A 130 8.38 3.77 -18.89
CA ALA A 130 7.17 3.90 -18.07
C ALA A 130 7.00 5.34 -17.58
N SER A 131 8.05 5.96 -17.04
CA SER A 131 8.02 7.35 -16.54
C SER A 131 7.75 8.36 -17.65
N ARG A 132 8.31 8.14 -18.83
CA ARG A 132 8.06 8.98 -20.02
C ARG A 132 6.61 8.93 -20.45
N THR A 133 6.04 7.73 -20.51
CA THR A 133 4.64 7.51 -20.91
C THR A 133 3.68 8.08 -19.88
N TYR A 134 3.96 7.87 -18.59
CA TYR A 134 3.16 8.44 -17.51
C TYR A 134 3.11 9.97 -17.59
N ALA A 135 4.26 10.63 -17.82
CA ALA A 135 4.31 12.09 -17.94
C ALA A 135 3.42 12.66 -19.04
N LEU A 136 3.22 11.89 -20.14
CA LEU A 136 2.37 12.28 -21.26
C LEU A 136 0.87 12.02 -21.03
N THR A 137 0.53 11.17 -20.09
CA THR A 137 -0.82 10.62 -19.94
C THR A 137 -1.49 10.95 -18.61
N ALA A 138 -0.75 11.42 -17.61
CA ALA A 138 -1.24 11.62 -16.25
C ALA A 138 -2.24 12.78 -16.16
N HIS A 139 -1.98 13.92 -16.82
CA HIS A 139 -2.82 15.13 -16.79
C HIS A 139 -3.36 15.48 -15.41
N ALA A 140 -2.52 15.39 -14.36
CA ALA A 140 -2.91 15.50 -12.95
C ALA A 140 -3.58 16.85 -12.60
N GLY A 141 -3.30 17.90 -13.36
CA GLY A 141 -3.94 19.22 -13.25
C GLY A 141 -4.80 19.58 -14.44
N GLY A 142 -5.29 18.62 -15.20
CA GLY A 142 -6.05 18.83 -16.43
C GLY A 142 -5.23 19.59 -17.47
N SER A 143 -5.74 20.68 -18.02
CA SER A 143 -5.03 21.51 -19.01
C SER A 143 -3.93 22.39 -18.41
N ARG A 144 -3.93 22.58 -17.07
CA ARG A 144 -3.03 23.50 -16.37
C ARG A 144 -1.61 22.94 -16.25
N PHE A 145 -1.48 21.68 -15.85
CA PHE A 145 -0.18 20.99 -15.70
C PHE A 145 -0.37 19.47 -15.85
N ASP A 146 0.71 18.77 -16.17
CA ASP A 146 0.67 17.35 -16.45
C ASP A 146 0.96 16.52 -15.19
N VAL A 147 1.93 16.93 -14.36
CA VAL A 147 2.42 16.15 -13.21
C VAL A 147 2.77 17.04 -12.01
N TYR A 148 2.71 16.42 -10.82
CA TYR A 148 3.37 16.91 -9.61
C TYR A 148 4.83 16.43 -9.57
N PRO A 149 5.74 17.11 -8.83
CA PRO A 149 7.13 16.71 -8.71
C PRO A 149 7.40 15.68 -7.58
N ASP A 150 6.36 15.09 -7.03
CA ASP A 150 6.40 14.23 -5.85
C ASP A 150 5.50 12.98 -6.03
N THR A 151 5.32 12.20 -4.97
CA THR A 151 4.57 10.94 -4.96
C THR A 151 3.11 11.05 -5.40
N ARG A 152 2.54 12.24 -5.55
CA ARG A 152 1.22 12.44 -6.16
C ARG A 152 1.21 12.13 -7.66
N SER A 153 2.38 12.16 -8.30
CA SER A 153 2.60 11.74 -9.68
C SER A 153 3.79 10.79 -9.75
N GLN A 154 5.01 11.34 -9.84
CA GLN A 154 6.28 10.61 -9.79
C GLN A 154 7.38 11.54 -9.26
N MET A 155 8.34 10.99 -8.54
CA MET A 155 9.40 11.78 -7.94
C MET A 155 10.25 12.45 -8.98
N TYR A 156 10.43 13.76 -8.88
CA TYR A 156 11.26 14.57 -9.76
C TYR A 156 12.22 15.43 -8.94
N LEU A 157 13.48 15.05 -8.89
CA LEU A 157 14.55 15.77 -8.18
C LEU A 157 15.44 16.61 -9.10
N GLY A 158 15.19 16.55 -10.42
CA GLY A 158 15.90 17.34 -11.42
C GLY A 158 17.35 16.91 -11.59
N LYS A 159 18.16 17.82 -12.19
CA LYS A 159 19.54 17.53 -12.59
C LYS A 159 20.45 17.09 -11.44
N ALA A 160 20.20 17.55 -10.23
CA ALA A 160 21.05 17.22 -9.07
C ALA A 160 21.02 15.73 -8.69
N ALA A 161 19.96 15.01 -9.06
CA ALA A 161 19.83 13.59 -8.80
C ALA A 161 20.34 12.70 -9.94
N GLU A 162 20.60 13.26 -11.13
CA GLU A 162 21.00 12.49 -12.30
C GLU A 162 22.32 11.72 -12.08
N THR A 163 22.36 10.47 -12.57
CA THR A 163 23.54 9.60 -12.53
C THR A 163 23.92 9.12 -13.94
N PRO A 164 25.17 8.71 -14.18
CA PRO A 164 25.58 8.21 -15.49
C PRO A 164 24.76 7.03 -15.98
N SER A 165 24.43 6.05 -15.11
CA SER A 165 23.69 4.84 -15.48
C SER A 165 22.23 5.14 -15.81
N THR A 166 21.54 5.95 -14.98
CA THR A 166 20.15 6.34 -15.26
C THR A 166 20.05 7.20 -16.50
N ASN A 167 21.01 8.10 -16.74
CA ASN A 167 21.08 8.90 -17.97
C ASN A 167 21.34 8.04 -19.21
N ALA A 168 22.17 6.99 -19.10
CA ALA A 168 22.40 6.03 -20.18
C ALA A 168 21.12 5.27 -20.54
N ALA A 169 20.35 4.82 -19.55
CA ALA A 169 19.04 4.14 -19.78
C ALA A 169 18.02 5.06 -20.47
N VAL A 170 17.93 6.32 -20.03
CA VAL A 170 17.06 7.32 -20.67
C VAL A 170 17.50 7.59 -22.10
N ALA A 171 18.81 7.70 -22.36
CA ALA A 171 19.34 7.91 -23.70
C ALA A 171 19.10 6.72 -24.63
N ALA A 172 19.29 5.48 -24.14
CA ALA A 172 19.06 4.25 -24.91
C ALA A 172 17.57 4.06 -25.31
N THR A 173 16.65 4.65 -24.55
CA THR A 173 15.20 4.59 -24.77
C THR A 173 14.59 5.92 -25.21
N THR A 174 15.40 6.86 -25.71
CA THR A 174 14.94 8.21 -26.10
C THR A 174 13.68 8.14 -26.96
N GLY A 175 12.66 8.92 -26.59
CA GLY A 175 11.38 9.02 -27.28
C GLY A 175 10.48 7.80 -27.15
N GLN A 176 10.94 6.66 -26.62
CA GLN A 176 10.12 5.45 -26.52
C GLN A 176 9.05 5.57 -25.45
N ILE A 177 7.83 5.19 -25.77
CA ILE A 177 6.65 5.19 -24.91
C ILE A 177 5.86 3.90 -25.06
N VAL A 178 5.04 3.56 -24.06
CA VAL A 178 4.07 2.46 -24.13
C VAL A 178 2.82 2.94 -24.83
N THR A 179 2.33 2.18 -25.81
CA THR A 179 1.10 2.49 -26.55
C THR A 179 0.13 1.32 -26.54
N TYR A 180 -1.16 1.63 -26.55
CA TYR A 180 -2.24 0.67 -26.75
C TYR A 180 -3.13 1.15 -27.90
N GLY A 181 -3.32 0.31 -28.93
CA GLY A 181 -4.02 0.73 -30.14
C GLY A 181 -3.40 1.96 -30.82
N GLY A 182 -2.07 2.12 -30.76
CA GLY A 182 -1.34 3.25 -31.36
C GLY A 182 -1.42 4.57 -30.57
N LYS A 183 -2.06 4.59 -29.42
CA LYS A 183 -2.15 5.79 -28.55
C LYS A 183 -1.34 5.59 -27.27
N PRO A 184 -0.75 6.65 -26.69
CA PRO A 184 -0.07 6.53 -25.40
C PRO A 184 -0.99 5.91 -24.34
N ALA A 185 -0.52 4.88 -23.65
CA ALA A 185 -1.23 4.13 -22.63
C ALA A 185 -0.70 4.54 -21.25
N ILE A 186 -1.55 5.01 -20.35
CA ILE A 186 -1.10 5.38 -19.02
C ILE A 186 -0.37 4.22 -18.33
N THR A 187 0.81 4.51 -17.78
CA THR A 187 1.73 3.54 -17.19
C THR A 187 1.93 3.86 -15.71
N TYR A 188 1.03 3.40 -14.87
CA TYR A 188 1.24 3.46 -13.42
C TYR A 188 2.36 2.51 -13.01
N PHE A 189 3.13 2.90 -11.99
CA PHE A 189 4.15 2.07 -11.37
C PHE A 189 4.22 2.36 -9.86
N TYR A 190 4.81 1.47 -9.10
CA TYR A 190 4.89 1.54 -7.64
C TYR A 190 6.03 0.62 -7.15
N ALA A 191 6.37 0.67 -5.86
CA ALA A 191 7.58 0.05 -5.35
C ALA A 191 7.55 -1.51 -5.42
N ASP A 192 6.65 -2.16 -4.70
CA ASP A 192 6.71 -3.61 -4.45
C ASP A 192 5.33 -4.27 -4.62
N SER A 193 5.23 -5.30 -5.46
CA SER A 193 3.96 -5.96 -5.76
C SER A 193 3.49 -6.96 -4.70
N GLY A 194 4.39 -7.42 -3.83
CA GLY A 194 4.12 -8.53 -2.93
C GLY A 194 3.99 -9.88 -3.65
N GLY A 195 4.23 -9.94 -4.97
CA GLY A 195 4.13 -11.12 -5.81
C GLY A 195 2.95 -11.16 -6.79
N HIS A 196 2.10 -10.13 -6.80
CA HIS A 196 1.02 -9.99 -7.79
C HIS A 196 0.57 -8.53 -7.90
N THR A 197 0.42 -8.01 -9.11
CA THR A 197 -0.12 -6.67 -9.33
C THR A 197 -1.65 -6.65 -9.30
N GLU A 198 -2.27 -5.46 -9.30
CA GLU A 198 -3.71 -5.28 -9.22
C GLU A 198 -4.28 -4.67 -10.50
N SER A 199 -5.51 -5.04 -10.84
CA SER A 199 -6.25 -4.41 -11.94
C SER A 199 -6.72 -3.01 -11.55
N VAL A 200 -6.65 -2.06 -12.50
CA VAL A 200 -6.85 -0.62 -12.25
C VAL A 200 -8.18 -0.30 -11.56
N GLN A 201 -9.26 -0.98 -11.92
CA GLN A 201 -10.59 -0.73 -11.33
C GLN A 201 -10.70 -1.12 -9.85
N TYR A 202 -9.77 -1.94 -9.35
CA TYR A 202 -9.72 -2.34 -7.94
C TYR A 202 -8.67 -1.53 -7.16
N GLY A 203 -7.53 -1.23 -7.78
CA GLY A 203 -6.50 -0.40 -7.15
C GLY A 203 -6.92 1.07 -7.05
N PHE A 204 -7.64 1.57 -8.05
CA PHE A 204 -8.20 2.92 -8.09
C PHE A 204 -9.74 2.87 -8.21
N PRO A 205 -10.47 2.81 -7.10
CA PRO A 205 -11.94 2.74 -7.13
C PRO A 205 -12.56 3.87 -7.93
N GLY A 206 -13.48 3.52 -8.83
CA GLY A 206 -14.13 4.47 -9.75
C GLY A 206 -13.43 4.59 -11.11
N SER A 207 -12.25 4.04 -11.29
CA SER A 207 -11.60 3.96 -12.61
C SER A 207 -12.26 2.90 -13.49
N SER A 208 -12.42 3.22 -14.78
CA SER A 208 -12.84 2.24 -15.77
C SER A 208 -11.74 1.19 -16.01
N PRO A 209 -12.09 -0.09 -16.22
CA PRO A 209 -11.12 -1.12 -16.57
C PRO A 209 -10.31 -0.72 -17.81
N GLN A 210 -9.00 -0.95 -17.76
CA GLN A 210 -8.10 -0.73 -18.88
C GLN A 210 -7.50 -2.09 -19.30
N PRO A 211 -7.54 -2.46 -20.59
CA PRO A 211 -7.06 -3.77 -21.05
C PRO A 211 -5.59 -4.03 -20.73
N TRP A 212 -4.77 -2.99 -20.64
CA TRP A 212 -3.35 -3.09 -20.36
C TRP A 212 -2.99 -2.95 -18.87
N LEU A 213 -3.94 -2.59 -17.99
CA LEU A 213 -3.75 -2.45 -16.54
C LEU A 213 -4.54 -3.51 -15.79
N VAL A 214 -4.27 -4.76 -16.12
CA VAL A 214 -4.82 -5.95 -15.44
C VAL A 214 -3.78 -6.53 -14.49
N GLY A 215 -4.24 -7.09 -13.36
CA GLY A 215 -3.35 -7.74 -12.41
C GLY A 215 -2.60 -8.92 -13.03
N VAL A 216 -1.30 -9.01 -12.78
CA VAL A 216 -0.42 -10.09 -13.25
C VAL A 216 0.37 -10.69 -12.09
N ALA A 217 0.71 -11.98 -12.20
CA ALA A 217 1.63 -12.63 -11.25
C ALA A 217 3.03 -12.01 -11.37
N ASP A 218 3.70 -11.83 -10.24
CA ASP A 218 5.01 -11.21 -10.16
C ASP A 218 5.98 -12.04 -9.32
N PRO A 219 6.38 -13.23 -9.83
CA PRO A 219 7.15 -14.21 -9.06
C PRO A 219 8.58 -13.76 -8.74
N TYR A 220 9.14 -12.84 -9.53
CA TYR A 220 10.49 -12.34 -9.35
C TYR A 220 10.57 -11.08 -8.47
N ASP A 221 9.44 -10.52 -8.08
CA ASP A 221 9.42 -9.47 -7.08
C ASP A 221 10.04 -9.98 -5.77
N ASN A 222 11.10 -9.34 -5.33
CA ASN A 222 11.84 -9.68 -4.11
C ASN A 222 12.20 -8.44 -3.30
N GLY A 223 11.34 -7.42 -3.36
CA GLY A 223 11.51 -6.18 -2.63
C GLY A 223 11.48 -6.36 -1.11
N PRO A 224 11.95 -5.36 -0.38
CA PRO A 224 12.06 -5.40 1.09
C PRO A 224 10.68 -5.47 1.77
N LEU A 225 9.63 -5.01 1.10
CA LEU A 225 8.26 -5.02 1.61
C LEU A 225 7.38 -6.10 0.98
N ARG A 226 7.99 -7.09 0.31
CA ARG A 226 7.27 -8.27 -0.19
C ARG A 226 6.44 -8.96 0.89
N LYS A 227 6.86 -8.87 2.16
CA LYS A 227 6.09 -9.31 3.33
C LYS A 227 6.35 -8.38 4.50
N TRP A 228 5.29 -8.00 5.19
CA TRP A 228 5.38 -7.18 6.39
C TRP A 228 4.31 -7.57 7.41
N SER A 229 4.49 -7.13 8.66
CA SER A 229 3.51 -7.34 9.71
C SER A 229 3.44 -6.15 10.66
N VAL A 230 2.22 -5.87 11.16
CA VAL A 230 1.94 -4.83 12.16
C VAL A 230 1.12 -5.46 13.28
N SER A 231 1.49 -5.20 14.52
CA SER A 231 0.75 -5.67 15.69
C SER A 231 0.25 -4.47 16.51
N LEU A 232 -1.04 -4.44 16.80
CA LEU A 232 -1.69 -3.33 17.51
C LEU A 232 -2.56 -3.88 18.66
N SER A 233 -2.51 -3.24 19.83
CA SER A 233 -3.55 -3.49 20.82
C SER A 233 -4.92 -3.07 20.28
N PHE A 234 -6.01 -3.66 20.78
CA PHE A 234 -7.36 -3.26 20.36
C PHE A 234 -7.65 -1.78 20.65
N SER A 235 -7.07 -1.22 21.72
CA SER A 235 -7.18 0.21 22.03
C SER A 235 -6.50 1.07 20.95
N ALA A 236 -5.29 0.69 20.52
CA ALA A 236 -4.57 1.38 19.46
C ALA A 236 -5.28 1.25 18.11
N ALA A 237 -5.77 0.04 17.77
CA ALA A 237 -6.55 -0.18 16.55
C ALA A 237 -7.82 0.67 16.53
N ARG A 238 -8.56 0.70 17.65
CA ARG A 238 -9.75 1.54 17.80
C ARG A 238 -9.42 3.04 17.65
N ALA A 239 -8.32 3.50 18.21
CA ALA A 239 -7.91 4.91 18.11
C ALA A 239 -7.61 5.28 16.66
N LYS A 240 -6.90 4.42 15.90
CA LYS A 240 -6.64 4.61 14.47
C LYS A 240 -7.93 4.59 13.62
N LEU A 241 -8.92 3.77 14.00
CA LEU A 241 -10.22 3.65 13.34
C LEU A 241 -11.27 4.62 13.92
N ASN A 242 -10.86 5.75 14.48
CA ASN A 242 -11.77 6.73 15.07
C ASN A 242 -12.90 7.12 14.12
N GLY A 243 -14.15 7.10 14.63
CA GLY A 243 -15.36 7.37 13.85
C GLY A 243 -15.92 6.15 13.08
N LEU A 244 -15.13 5.08 12.89
CA LEU A 244 -15.56 3.88 12.16
C LEU A 244 -16.04 2.75 13.08
N VAL A 245 -15.61 2.73 14.35
CA VAL A 245 -15.97 1.68 15.31
C VAL A 245 -17.25 2.00 16.06
N LYS A 246 -18.31 1.24 15.82
CA LYS A 246 -19.58 1.32 16.57
C LYS A 246 -19.49 0.50 17.87
N GLY A 247 -19.29 1.19 19.00
CA GLY A 247 -19.10 0.55 20.29
C GLY A 247 -17.66 0.11 20.56
N SER A 248 -17.44 -1.12 21.05
CA SER A 248 -16.11 -1.71 21.24
C SER A 248 -15.62 -2.36 19.95
N PHE A 249 -14.34 -2.19 19.63
CA PHE A 249 -13.72 -2.83 18.45
C PHE A 249 -13.70 -4.36 18.62
N LYS A 250 -14.04 -5.09 17.56
CA LYS A 250 -14.10 -6.55 17.51
C LYS A 250 -13.17 -7.17 16.48
N GLY A 251 -12.82 -6.43 15.43
CA GLY A 251 -11.97 -6.91 14.34
C GLY A 251 -12.29 -6.24 13.02
N ILE A 252 -11.71 -6.80 11.97
CA ILE A 252 -11.96 -6.43 10.56
C ILE A 252 -12.46 -7.69 9.85
N GLU A 253 -13.43 -7.55 8.97
CA GLU A 253 -13.92 -8.61 8.08
C GLU A 253 -13.76 -8.15 6.63
N VAL A 254 -12.94 -8.84 5.84
CA VAL A 254 -12.75 -8.51 4.42
C VAL A 254 -13.90 -9.08 3.61
N LEU A 255 -14.61 -8.20 2.88
CA LEU A 255 -15.79 -8.56 2.09
C LEU A 255 -15.44 -8.81 0.62
N LYS A 256 -14.47 -8.08 0.08
CA LYS A 256 -14.08 -8.19 -1.32
C LYS A 256 -12.59 -7.92 -1.50
N ARG A 257 -11.95 -8.77 -2.29
CA ARG A 257 -10.58 -8.57 -2.79
C ARG A 257 -10.62 -8.29 -4.30
N GLY A 258 -9.53 -7.71 -4.82
CA GLY A 258 -9.36 -7.41 -6.23
C GLY A 258 -9.01 -8.63 -7.09
N SER A 259 -8.26 -8.41 -8.16
CA SER A 259 -7.62 -9.48 -8.96
C SER A 259 -6.40 -10.07 -8.25
N SER A 260 -5.83 -9.33 -7.32
CA SER A 260 -4.83 -9.75 -6.34
C SER A 260 -5.47 -9.90 -4.96
N PRO A 261 -4.73 -10.36 -3.93
CA PRO A 261 -5.24 -10.39 -2.56
C PRO A 261 -5.50 -9.01 -1.91
N ARG A 262 -5.36 -7.90 -2.64
CA ARG A 262 -5.63 -6.54 -2.13
C ARG A 262 -7.10 -6.35 -1.78
N ILE A 263 -7.34 -5.67 -0.67
CA ILE A 263 -8.68 -5.41 -0.16
C ILE A 263 -9.33 -4.29 -0.98
N VAL A 264 -10.51 -4.57 -1.52
CA VAL A 264 -11.39 -3.58 -2.15
C VAL A 264 -12.34 -3.00 -1.11
N THR A 265 -13.03 -3.87 -0.36
CA THR A 265 -13.96 -3.48 0.71
C THR A 265 -13.85 -4.41 1.91
N ALA A 266 -14.08 -3.84 3.09
CA ALA A 266 -14.11 -4.56 4.35
C ALA A 266 -15.11 -3.91 5.33
N ASP A 267 -15.50 -4.64 6.36
CA ASP A 267 -16.25 -4.14 7.49
C ASP A 267 -15.35 -3.96 8.71
N VAL A 268 -15.44 -2.80 9.33
CA VAL A 268 -14.94 -2.57 10.69
C VAL A 268 -16.00 -3.08 11.66
N LEU A 269 -15.67 -4.13 12.41
CA LEU A 269 -16.58 -4.78 13.33
C LEU A 269 -16.57 -4.10 14.69
N GLY A 270 -17.72 -3.67 15.15
CA GLY A 270 -17.94 -3.12 16.48
C GLY A 270 -19.03 -3.88 17.25
N SER A 271 -19.06 -3.75 18.57
CA SER A 271 -20.08 -4.41 19.42
C SER A 271 -21.51 -3.93 19.17
N LYS A 272 -21.68 -2.77 18.53
CA LYS A 272 -22.98 -2.15 18.21
C LYS A 272 -23.25 -2.03 16.72
N GLY A 273 -22.50 -2.75 15.88
CA GLY A 273 -22.72 -2.79 14.42
C GLY A 273 -21.42 -2.74 13.61
N ARG A 274 -21.60 -2.74 12.31
CA ARG A 274 -20.52 -2.75 11.30
C ARG A 274 -20.41 -1.41 10.59
N THR A 275 -19.25 -1.11 10.05
CA THR A 275 -19.03 0.06 9.18
C THR A 275 -18.26 -0.38 7.95
N LEU A 276 -18.87 -0.24 6.78
CA LEU A 276 -18.24 -0.54 5.50
C LEU A 276 -17.15 0.49 5.19
N VAL A 277 -15.99 0.03 4.80
CA VAL A 277 -14.83 0.85 4.45
C VAL A 277 -14.13 0.31 3.20
N SER A 278 -13.36 1.15 2.52
CA SER A 278 -12.47 0.71 1.45
C SER A 278 -11.15 0.15 2.01
N GLY A 279 -10.46 -0.69 1.20
CA GLY A 279 -9.11 -1.14 1.52
C GLY A 279 -8.14 0.03 1.68
N SER A 280 -8.24 1.05 0.83
CA SER A 280 -7.42 2.26 0.90
C SER A 280 -7.65 3.08 2.18
N GLU A 281 -8.90 3.16 2.66
CA GLU A 281 -9.18 3.80 3.95
C GLU A 281 -8.55 3.02 5.11
N LEU A 282 -8.65 1.69 5.11
CA LEU A 282 -7.99 0.86 6.13
C LEU A 282 -6.47 1.03 6.10
N ALA A 283 -5.86 0.99 4.91
CA ALA A 283 -4.43 1.19 4.76
C ALA A 283 -3.99 2.55 5.30
N ALA A 284 -4.69 3.62 4.94
CA ALA A 284 -4.41 4.98 5.42
C ALA A 284 -4.58 5.09 6.96
N ARG A 285 -5.65 4.53 7.52
CA ARG A 285 -5.92 4.58 8.97
C ARG A 285 -4.88 3.82 9.80
N PHE A 286 -4.51 2.64 9.35
CA PHE A 286 -3.51 1.83 10.04
C PHE A 286 -2.06 2.25 9.73
N GLY A 287 -1.81 2.96 8.64
CA GLY A 287 -0.49 3.28 8.12
C GLY A 287 0.18 2.04 7.52
N LEU A 288 -0.56 1.29 6.70
CA LEU A 288 -0.06 0.11 6.00
C LEU A 288 0.65 0.53 4.70
N TYR A 289 1.59 -0.29 4.28
CA TYR A 289 2.33 -0.10 3.02
C TYR A 289 1.47 -0.36 1.78
N ASP A 290 0.50 -1.29 1.90
CA ASP A 290 -0.35 -1.73 0.79
C ASP A 290 -1.74 -2.13 1.33
N THR A 291 -2.73 -2.24 0.45
CA THR A 291 -4.04 -2.81 0.76
C THR A 291 -4.06 -4.34 0.76
N TRP A 292 -2.97 -4.99 0.39
CA TRP A 292 -2.79 -6.43 0.55
C TRP A 292 -2.51 -6.78 2.01
N ALA A 293 -3.55 -7.01 2.75
CA ALA A 293 -3.48 -7.29 4.17
C ALA A 293 -4.45 -8.41 4.59
N TYR A 294 -4.05 -9.15 5.60
CA TYR A 294 -4.86 -10.14 6.32
C TYR A 294 -4.87 -9.76 7.79
N PHE A 295 -6.00 -9.91 8.42
CA PHE A 295 -6.20 -9.57 9.82
C PHE A 295 -6.39 -10.82 10.65
N SER A 296 -5.87 -10.85 11.86
CA SER A 296 -6.17 -11.88 12.83
C SER A 296 -6.21 -11.27 14.22
N VAL A 297 -7.04 -11.86 15.09
CA VAL A 297 -7.15 -11.46 16.49
C VAL A 297 -6.41 -12.48 17.34
N ARG A 298 -5.49 -12.01 18.15
CA ARG A 298 -4.83 -12.81 19.19
C ARG A 298 -5.35 -12.39 20.56
N ASP A 299 -5.85 -13.35 21.32
CA ASP A 299 -6.31 -13.18 22.71
C ASP A 299 -5.76 -14.31 23.60
N SER A 300 -6.29 -14.44 24.82
CA SER A 300 -5.91 -15.52 25.75
C SER A 300 -6.26 -16.93 25.28
N HIS A 301 -7.12 -17.08 24.26
CA HIS A 301 -7.55 -18.35 23.70
C HIS A 301 -6.78 -18.73 22.41
N GLY A 302 -5.90 -17.86 21.94
CA GLY A 302 -5.06 -18.11 20.78
C GLY A 302 -5.17 -17.05 19.68
N THR A 303 -4.79 -17.41 18.45
CA THR A 303 -4.90 -16.56 17.27
C THR A 303 -6.09 -17.00 16.42
N HIS A 304 -7.04 -16.10 16.22
CA HIS A 304 -8.22 -16.32 15.43
C HIS A 304 -8.08 -15.56 14.09
N PRO A 305 -8.06 -16.27 12.95
CA PRO A 305 -8.04 -15.61 11.65
C PRO A 305 -9.34 -14.85 11.43
N GLU A 306 -9.26 -13.85 10.57
CA GLU A 306 -10.40 -13.11 10.07
C GLU A 306 -11.39 -14.05 9.36
N PRO A 307 -12.71 -13.91 9.57
CA PRO A 307 -13.70 -14.59 8.75
C PRO A 307 -13.66 -14.03 7.33
N GLU A 308 -13.20 -14.81 6.37
CA GLU A 308 -13.28 -14.48 4.94
C GLU A 308 -14.63 -14.90 4.37
N VAL A 309 -15.42 -13.94 3.88
CA VAL A 309 -16.66 -14.25 3.16
C VAL A 309 -16.28 -14.57 1.70
N GLY A 310 -16.29 -15.86 1.35
CA GLY A 310 -16.39 -16.32 -0.03
C GLY A 310 -15.14 -16.20 -0.90
N ALA A 311 -13.94 -16.29 -0.35
CA ALA A 311 -12.72 -16.42 -1.15
C ALA A 311 -12.70 -17.74 -1.92
N LYS A 312 -13.14 -17.75 -3.18
CA LYS A 312 -12.71 -18.77 -4.13
C LYS A 312 -11.18 -18.73 -4.20
N LYS A 313 -10.52 -19.82 -3.80
CA LYS A 313 -9.09 -20.03 -4.05
C LYS A 313 -8.87 -19.96 -5.56
N THR A 314 -8.48 -18.78 -6.07
CA THR A 314 -7.96 -18.66 -7.43
C THR A 314 -6.49 -19.05 -7.35
N SER A 315 -6.19 -20.26 -7.78
CA SER A 315 -4.81 -20.63 -8.10
C SER A 315 -4.32 -19.68 -9.19
N PRO A 316 -3.09 -19.15 -9.09
CA PRO A 316 -2.54 -18.29 -10.13
C PRO A 316 -2.50 -19.09 -11.45
N PRO A 317 -2.89 -18.48 -12.58
CA PRO A 317 -2.73 -19.11 -13.88
C PRO A 317 -1.23 -19.37 -14.13
N PRO A 318 -0.87 -20.47 -14.83
CA PRO A 318 0.53 -20.73 -15.15
C PRO A 318 1.12 -19.57 -15.95
N ALA A 319 2.36 -19.20 -15.64
CA ALA A 319 3.09 -18.16 -16.34
C ALA A 319 3.22 -18.52 -17.83
N GLN A 320 2.53 -17.78 -18.70
CA GLN A 320 2.75 -17.89 -20.12
C GLN A 320 4.07 -17.21 -20.49
N PRO A 321 4.93 -17.83 -21.32
CA PRO A 321 6.14 -17.18 -21.80
C PRO A 321 5.78 -15.90 -22.54
N ALA A 322 6.45 -14.81 -22.19
CA ALA A 322 6.27 -13.51 -22.84
C ALA A 322 6.64 -13.62 -24.32
N GLN A 323 5.69 -13.33 -25.20
CA GLN A 323 6.01 -13.17 -26.61
C GLN A 323 6.79 -11.87 -26.79
N ALA A 324 7.94 -11.93 -27.41
CA ALA A 324 8.76 -10.76 -27.71
C ALA A 324 7.98 -9.73 -28.51
N ILE A 325 8.01 -8.47 -28.07
CA ILE A 325 7.45 -7.35 -28.85
C ILE A 325 8.30 -7.22 -30.12
N SER A 326 7.72 -7.53 -31.26
CA SER A 326 8.35 -7.33 -32.56
C SER A 326 8.45 -5.82 -32.84
N SER A 327 9.64 -5.31 -33.02
CA SER A 327 9.89 -3.97 -33.55
C SER A 327 9.57 -3.95 -35.03
N ALA A 328 8.36 -3.52 -35.40
CA ALA A 328 8.02 -3.26 -36.79
C ALA A 328 8.54 -1.86 -37.21
N PRO A 329 9.06 -1.69 -38.43
CA PRO A 329 9.50 -0.39 -38.89
C PRO A 329 8.33 0.56 -39.18
N VAL A 330 8.51 1.83 -38.80
CA VAL A 330 7.53 2.90 -38.92
C VAL A 330 7.30 3.22 -40.40
N GLY A 331 6.10 2.87 -40.90
CA GLY A 331 5.58 3.38 -42.17
C GLY A 331 4.67 4.57 -41.91
N ALA A 332 4.96 5.72 -42.53
CA ALA A 332 4.15 6.92 -42.46
C ALA A 332 2.82 6.76 -43.18
N ALA A 333 1.70 7.04 -42.50
CA ALA A 333 0.43 7.39 -43.19
C ALA A 333 -0.41 8.27 -42.24
N GLY A 334 -0.74 9.45 -42.74
CA GLY A 334 -1.59 10.43 -42.07
C GLY A 334 -3.07 10.05 -42.18
N GLY A 335 -3.85 10.50 -41.21
CA GLY A 335 -5.32 10.38 -41.19
C GLY A 335 -5.92 11.04 -39.95
N SER A 336 -6.50 12.21 -40.15
CA SER A 336 -7.26 13.00 -39.20
C SER A 336 -8.58 12.32 -38.84
N ALA A 337 -8.90 12.19 -37.54
CA ALA A 337 -10.28 12.05 -37.08
C ALA A 337 -10.44 12.53 -35.61
N ALA A 338 -11.53 13.22 -35.37
CA ALA A 338 -11.88 13.99 -34.18
C ALA A 338 -12.05 13.15 -32.89
N ALA A 339 -11.76 13.77 -31.73
CA ALA A 339 -11.93 13.25 -30.39
C ALA A 339 -13.38 13.37 -29.92
N PRO A 340 -13.85 12.46 -29.02
CA PRO A 340 -14.95 12.79 -28.14
C PRO A 340 -14.42 13.20 -26.75
N GLU A 341 -14.98 14.28 -26.25
CA GLU A 341 -14.74 14.77 -24.88
C GLU A 341 -15.30 13.78 -23.85
N GLY A 342 -14.51 13.44 -22.86
CA GLY A 342 -14.92 12.66 -21.69
C GLY A 342 -13.99 12.98 -20.53
N GLY A 343 -14.43 13.92 -19.65
CA GLY A 343 -13.70 14.29 -18.46
C GLY A 343 -13.67 13.12 -17.46
N SER A 344 -12.48 12.78 -16.99
CA SER A 344 -12.30 12.06 -15.73
C SER A 344 -10.98 12.49 -15.12
N GLY A 345 -11.07 13.02 -13.89
CA GLY A 345 -9.88 13.33 -13.10
C GLY A 345 -9.07 12.04 -12.85
N ALA A 346 -7.79 12.09 -13.18
CA ALA A 346 -6.89 10.98 -12.90
C ALA A 346 -6.73 10.81 -11.37
N PRO A 347 -6.74 9.58 -10.85
CA PRO A 347 -6.40 9.35 -9.46
C PRO A 347 -4.92 9.70 -9.23
N THR A 348 -4.65 10.34 -8.10
CA THR A 348 -3.27 10.66 -7.70
C THR A 348 -2.51 9.37 -7.37
N ASN A 349 -1.29 9.27 -7.87
CA ASN A 349 -0.36 8.19 -7.52
C ASN A 349 0.10 8.41 -6.06
N VAL A 350 -0.38 7.57 -5.16
CA VAL A 350 0.09 7.56 -3.76
C VAL A 350 1.19 6.51 -3.68
N GLY A 351 2.38 6.89 -4.14
CA GLY A 351 3.58 6.07 -4.00
C GLY A 351 3.99 6.00 -2.53
N GLY A 352 4.30 4.80 -2.07
CA GLY A 352 4.86 4.58 -0.75
C GLY A 352 6.21 5.29 -0.62
N GLN A 353 6.47 5.83 0.57
CA GLN A 353 7.76 6.39 0.91
C GLN A 353 8.79 5.24 0.99
N GLY A 354 9.50 4.99 -0.09
CA GLY A 354 10.77 4.26 -0.05
C GLY A 354 11.80 5.15 0.64
N GLY A 355 12.01 4.95 1.94
CA GLY A 355 13.03 5.65 2.69
C GLY A 355 14.41 5.33 2.13
N VAL A 356 15.05 6.29 1.49
CA VAL A 356 16.48 6.20 1.16
C VAL A 356 17.23 6.38 2.49
N SER A 357 17.66 5.28 3.09
CA SER A 357 18.63 5.31 4.15
C SER A 357 19.96 5.66 3.51
N ALA A 358 20.41 6.91 3.69
CA ALA A 358 21.79 7.28 3.44
C ALA A 358 22.66 6.69 4.55
N GLY A 359 23.59 5.82 4.19
CA GLY A 359 24.73 5.38 4.94
C GLY A 359 25.98 5.65 4.13
#